data_a8559379d1b3ee4bd7f3df880f3b729c
#
_entry.id   a8559379d1b3ee4bd7f3df880f3b729c
#
_cell.length_a   1.000
_cell.length_b   1.000
_cell.length_c   1.000
_cell.angle_alpha   90.00
_cell.angle_beta   90.00
_cell.angle_gamma   90.00
#
_symmetry.space_group_name_H-M   'P 1'
#
loop_
_entity.id
_entity.type
_entity.pdbx_description
1 polymer ?
#
loop_
_entity_poly.entity_id
_entity_poly.type
_entity_poly.pdbx_seq_one_letter_code
_entity_poly.pdbx_strand_id
1 'polypeptide(L)'
;MTYYCTLKKEDNVYYVAFPDLPEVFTFGNTEKEALEMAAEALNGVLESEAARGISIPLPVFQSEYAVEVEPNIAFALMLRKRRGEKTQSEIADKLNISYQ
;
A
#
# COMPACT_ATOMS: atom_id res chain seq x y z
N MET A 1 8.20 -1.66 -1.91
CA MET A 1 6.84 -1.55 -2.46
C MET A 1 6.36 -0.12 -2.34
N THR A 2 5.93 0.46 -3.42
CA THR A 2 5.61 1.87 -3.49
C THR A 2 4.20 2.09 -4.04
N TYR A 3 3.41 2.86 -3.33
CA TYR A 3 2.10 3.30 -3.83
C TYR A 3 2.19 4.78 -4.16
N TYR A 4 1.40 5.21 -5.15
CA TYR A 4 1.41 6.60 -5.58
C TYR A 4 0.10 7.25 -5.22
N CYS A 5 0.16 8.51 -4.80
CA CYS A 5 -1.03 9.23 -4.40
C CYS A 5 -1.22 10.48 -5.24
N THR A 6 -2.39 11.08 -5.09
CA THR A 6 -2.69 12.36 -5.70
C THR A 6 -2.80 13.41 -4.60
N LEU A 7 -2.42 14.63 -4.93
CA LEU A 7 -2.57 15.77 -4.04
C LEU A 7 -3.52 16.76 -4.69
N LYS A 8 -4.52 17.18 -3.94
CA LYS A 8 -5.45 18.20 -4.40
C LYS A 8 -5.54 19.30 -3.37
N LYS A 9 -5.23 20.53 -3.78
CA LYS A 9 -5.28 21.65 -2.87
C LYS A 9 -6.62 22.36 -2.96
N GLU A 10 -7.27 22.55 -1.80
CA GLU A 10 -8.49 23.32 -1.69
C GLU A 10 -8.47 24.11 -0.39
N ASP A 11 -8.67 25.43 -0.48
CA ASP A 11 -8.75 26.28 0.71
C ASP A 11 -7.58 26.07 1.67
N ASN A 12 -6.37 26.04 1.12
CA ASN A 12 -5.16 25.88 1.91
C ASN A 12 -5.02 24.53 2.59
N VAL A 13 -5.78 23.54 2.13
CA VAL A 13 -5.67 22.17 2.62
C VAL A 13 -5.28 21.28 1.44
N TYR A 14 -4.33 20.39 1.68
CA TYR A 14 -3.88 19.45 0.66
C TYR A 14 -4.49 18.09 0.98
N TYR A 15 -5.34 17.61 0.08
CA TYR A 15 -6.01 16.32 0.25
C TYR A 15 -5.24 15.22 -0.48
N VAL A 16 -5.09 14.10 0.18
CA VAL A 16 -4.33 12.97 -0.35
C VAL A 16 -5.27 11.80 -0.60
N ALA A 17 -5.17 11.21 -1.79
CA ALA A 17 -5.93 10.02 -2.12
C ALA A 17 -5.02 9.04 -2.83
N PHE A 18 -5.28 7.76 -2.62
CA PHE A 18 -4.53 6.69 -3.29
C PHE A 18 -5.50 5.97 -4.21
N PRO A 19 -5.40 6.18 -5.54
CA PRO A 19 -6.34 5.50 -6.44
C PRO A 19 -6.37 3.99 -6.33
N ASP A 20 -5.23 3.37 -6.00
CA ASP A 20 -5.19 1.93 -5.83
C ASP A 20 -5.76 1.47 -4.49
N LEU A 21 -5.91 2.39 -3.55
CA LEU A 21 -6.37 2.08 -2.20
C LEU A 21 -7.36 3.15 -1.76
N PRO A 22 -8.61 3.09 -2.26
CA PRO A 22 -9.58 4.16 -2.00
C PRO A 22 -9.88 4.39 -0.53
N GLU A 23 -9.63 3.40 0.31
CA GLU A 23 -9.87 3.55 1.74
C GLU A 23 -8.80 4.38 2.43
N VAL A 24 -7.68 4.67 1.75
CA VAL A 24 -6.61 5.49 2.33
C VAL A 24 -6.82 6.93 1.89
N PHE A 25 -7.24 7.79 2.81
CA PHE A 25 -7.51 9.18 2.50
C PHE A 25 -7.07 10.03 3.68
N THR A 26 -6.33 11.10 3.41
CA THR A 26 -5.88 11.97 4.48
C THR A 26 -5.64 13.38 3.94
N PHE A 27 -5.15 14.27 4.77
CA PHE A 27 -4.90 15.64 4.36
C PHE A 27 -3.83 16.27 5.24
N GLY A 28 -3.35 17.43 4.82
CA GLY A 28 -2.41 18.22 5.59
C GLY A 28 -2.54 19.69 5.23
N ASN A 29 -1.96 20.55 6.05
CA ASN A 29 -2.03 21.99 5.81
C ASN A 29 -0.94 22.48 4.85
N THR A 30 0.07 21.67 4.63
CA THR A 30 1.11 21.95 3.65
C THR A 30 1.34 20.71 2.84
N GLU A 31 2.00 20.87 1.70
CA GLU A 31 2.32 19.71 0.88
C GLU A 31 3.17 18.70 1.65
N LYS A 32 4.17 19.21 2.38
CA LYS A 32 5.04 18.34 3.16
C LYS A 32 4.25 17.58 4.22
N GLU A 33 3.39 18.29 4.94
CA GLU A 33 2.60 17.64 5.97
C GLU A 33 1.66 16.61 5.36
N ALA A 34 1.04 16.95 4.22
CA ALA A 34 0.13 16.02 3.56
C ALA A 34 0.83 14.73 3.17
N LEU A 35 2.06 14.84 2.66
CA LEU A 35 2.81 13.64 2.28
C LEU A 35 3.26 12.84 3.48
N GLU A 36 3.57 13.49 4.60
CA GLU A 36 3.87 12.77 5.82
C GLU A 36 2.65 12.02 6.33
N MET A 37 1.50 12.67 6.28
CA MET A 37 0.25 12.02 6.67
C MET A 37 -0.10 10.88 5.71
N ALA A 38 0.26 11.05 4.44
CA ALA A 38 0.02 10.00 3.46
C ALA A 38 0.78 8.74 3.81
N ALA A 39 2.06 8.88 4.17
CA ALA A 39 2.87 7.73 4.55
C ALA A 39 2.32 7.05 5.79
N GLU A 40 1.93 7.84 6.79
CA GLU A 40 1.39 7.30 8.02
C GLU A 40 0.07 6.55 7.77
N ALA A 41 -0.82 7.17 7.00
CA ALA A 41 -2.12 6.55 6.72
C ALA A 41 -1.96 5.29 5.88
N LEU A 42 -1.09 5.34 4.87
CA LEU A 42 -0.87 4.19 4.01
C LEU A 42 -0.37 2.99 4.81
N ASN A 43 0.69 3.20 5.59
CA ASN A 43 1.30 2.09 6.32
C ASN A 43 0.37 1.58 7.41
N GLY A 44 -0.38 2.47 8.06
CA GLY A 44 -1.33 2.04 9.07
C GLY A 44 -2.43 1.16 8.50
N VAL A 45 -2.99 1.57 7.34
CA VAL A 45 -4.06 0.80 6.72
C VAL A 45 -3.53 -0.55 6.23
N LEU A 46 -2.36 -0.55 5.59
CA LEU A 46 -1.81 -1.80 5.07
C LEU A 46 -1.51 -2.79 6.20
N GLU A 47 -0.96 -2.29 7.30
CA GLU A 47 -0.68 -3.15 8.45
C GLU A 47 -1.97 -3.74 9.01
N SER A 48 -2.99 -2.91 9.14
CA SER A 48 -4.27 -3.37 9.65
C SER A 48 -4.92 -4.40 8.74
N GLU A 49 -4.92 -4.13 7.43
CA GLU A 49 -5.55 -5.05 6.49
C GLU A 49 -4.79 -6.36 6.39
N ALA A 50 -3.46 -6.30 6.45
CA ALA A 50 -2.67 -7.53 6.44
C ALA A 50 -2.99 -8.38 7.67
N ALA A 51 -3.12 -7.75 8.83
CA ALA A 51 -3.42 -8.48 10.06
C ALA A 51 -4.79 -9.13 10.00
N ARG A 52 -5.74 -8.52 9.29
CA ARG A 52 -7.09 -9.05 9.18
C ARG A 52 -7.28 -9.99 7.98
N GLY A 53 -6.24 -10.24 7.23
CA GLY A 53 -6.32 -11.13 6.10
C GLY A 53 -7.02 -10.56 4.88
N ILE A 54 -7.15 -9.25 4.80
CA ILE A 54 -7.82 -8.60 3.68
C ILE A 54 -6.86 -8.52 2.50
N SER A 55 -7.39 -8.83 1.32
CA SER A 55 -6.60 -8.78 0.10
C SER A 55 -6.24 -7.34 -0.24
N ILE A 56 -4.98 -7.10 -0.60
CA ILE A 56 -4.47 -5.76 -0.88
C ILE A 56 -4.04 -5.71 -2.34
N PRO A 57 -4.59 -4.75 -3.11
CA PRO A 57 -4.22 -4.66 -4.53
C PRO A 57 -2.78 -4.19 -4.71
N LEU A 58 -2.15 -4.65 -5.76
CA LEU A 58 -0.80 -4.22 -6.11
C LEU A 58 -0.85 -2.80 -6.66
N PRO A 59 0.23 -2.03 -6.49
CA PRO A 59 0.25 -0.66 -7.00
C PRO A 59 0.31 -0.64 -8.52
N VAL A 60 -0.65 0.01 -9.13
CA VAL A 60 -0.74 0.16 -10.58
C VAL A 60 -0.68 1.63 -10.99
N PHE A 61 -1.40 2.48 -10.25
CA PHE A 61 -1.43 3.90 -10.53
C PHE A 61 -0.06 4.53 -10.28
N GLN A 62 0.33 5.47 -11.12
CA GLN A 62 1.60 6.17 -10.96
C GLN A 62 1.39 7.67 -11.02
N SER A 63 2.16 8.41 -10.25
CA SER A 63 2.12 9.85 -10.24
C SER A 63 3.48 10.36 -9.78
N GLU A 64 3.58 11.67 -9.59
CA GLU A 64 4.83 12.24 -9.08
C GLU A 64 4.97 12.11 -7.58
N TYR A 65 3.95 11.63 -6.89
CA TYR A 65 3.97 11.52 -5.43
C TYR A 65 4.04 10.05 -5.02
N ALA A 66 5.26 9.58 -4.83
CA ALA A 66 5.51 8.20 -4.43
C ALA A 66 5.57 8.08 -2.92
N VAL A 67 4.91 7.08 -2.36
CA VAL A 67 4.90 6.83 -0.93
C VAL A 67 5.35 5.40 -0.70
N GLU A 68 6.42 5.24 0.08
CA GLU A 68 6.98 3.92 0.33
C GLU A 68 6.27 3.19 1.45
N VAL A 69 6.07 1.90 1.25
CA VAL A 69 5.58 1.02 2.30
C VAL A 69 6.76 0.63 3.18
N GLU A 70 6.59 0.67 4.49
CA GLU A 70 7.67 0.32 5.41
C GLU A 70 8.15 -1.11 5.15
N PRO A 71 9.46 -1.36 5.26
CA PRO A 71 10.02 -2.66 4.86
C PRO A 71 9.41 -3.86 5.58
N ASN A 72 9.13 -3.75 6.86
CA ASN A 72 8.54 -4.87 7.60
C ASN A 72 7.13 -5.18 7.12
N ILE A 73 6.37 -4.15 6.76
CA ILE A 73 5.02 -4.33 6.24
C ILE A 73 5.08 -4.93 4.84
N ALA A 74 5.96 -4.39 4.01
CA ALA A 74 6.11 -4.90 2.64
C ALA A 74 6.50 -6.37 2.66
N PHE A 75 7.41 -6.75 3.56
CA PHE A 75 7.85 -8.12 3.66
C PHE A 75 6.71 -9.04 4.08
N ALA A 76 5.91 -8.60 5.04
CA ALA A 76 4.77 -9.39 5.50
C ALA A 76 3.75 -9.59 4.39
N LEU A 77 3.52 -8.55 3.59
CA LEU A 77 2.58 -8.66 2.48
C LEU A 77 3.08 -9.63 1.43
N MET A 78 4.38 -9.59 1.16
CA MET A 78 4.95 -10.51 0.17
C MET A 78 4.84 -11.96 0.62
N LEU A 79 5.09 -12.24 1.88
CA LEU A 79 4.98 -13.58 2.40
C LEU A 79 3.54 -14.07 2.32
N ARG A 80 2.60 -13.22 2.69
CA ARG A 80 1.20 -13.58 2.67
C ARG A 80 0.72 -13.88 1.27
N LYS A 81 1.10 -13.07 0.31
CA LYS A 81 0.72 -13.28 -1.08
C LYS A 81 1.27 -14.59 -1.61
N ARG A 82 2.51 -14.88 -1.29
CA ARG A 82 3.14 -16.12 -1.74
C ARG A 82 2.39 -17.34 -1.21
N ARG A 83 2.03 -17.31 0.06
CA ARG A 83 1.30 -18.44 0.64
C ARG A 83 -0.09 -18.57 0.03
N GLY A 84 -0.74 -17.44 -0.22
CA GLY A 84 -2.05 -17.47 -0.81
C GLY A 84 -2.05 -18.06 -2.18
N GLU A 85 -1.02 -17.79 -2.95
CA GLU A 85 -0.95 -18.33 -4.29
C GLU A 85 -0.71 -19.81 -4.31
N LYS A 86 -0.12 -20.33 -3.26
CA LYS A 86 0.06 -21.77 -3.20
C LYS A 86 -1.20 -22.51 -2.90
N THR A 87 -2.13 -21.86 -2.32
CA THR A 87 -3.34 -22.57 -1.95
C THR A 87 -4.01 -23.14 -3.13
N GLN A 88 -3.74 -22.60 -4.18
CA GLN A 88 -4.38 -23.13 -5.28
C GLN A 88 -3.47 -23.92 -6.00
N SER A 89 -2.61 -24.06 -5.70
CA SER A 89 -1.89 -24.73 -6.30
C SER A 89 -0.67 -24.52 -6.39
N GLU A 90 -0.56 -24.10 -6.42
CA GLU A 90 0.32 -23.77 -6.31
C GLU A 90 1.14 -23.69 -5.72
N ILE A 91 1.28 -23.62 -5.49
CA ILE A 91 2.10 -23.32 -4.82
C ILE A 91 2.91 -23.80 -4.89
N ALA A 92 3.01 -23.73 -5.17
CA ALA A 92 3.74 -23.91 -5.12
C ALA A 92 4.66 -24.26 -5.72
N ASP A 93 4.64 -24.64 -6.18
CA ASP A 93 5.34 -24.82 -6.55
C ASP A 93 6.00 -24.43 -7.27
N LYS A 94 5.73 -23.97 -7.80
CA LYS A 94 6.28 -23.35 -8.26
C LYS A 94 7.19 -22.81 -8.10
N LEU A 95 7.10 -22.48 -7.74
CA LEU A 95 7.85 -21.88 -7.40
C LEU A 95 8.77 -21.99 -7.27
N ASN A 96 8.55 -22.08 -7.24
CA ASN A 96 9.22 -22.08 -6.83
C ASN A 96 9.74 -21.95 -6.36
N ILE A 97 9.35 -21.83 -6.19
CA ILE A 97 9.59 -21.60 -5.54
C ILE A 97 9.77 -21.57 -4.99
N SER A 98 9.52 -21.34 -4.96
CA SER A 98 9.48 -21.35 -4.35
C SER A 98 9.34 -21.31 -3.82
N TYR A 99 8.92 -21.29 -3.63
CA TYR A 99 8.68 -21.31 -3.03
C TYR A 99 8.84 -21.32 -2.44
N GLN A 100 8.55 -21.23 -2.24
CA GLN A 100 8.43 -21.11 -1.66
C GLN A 100 8.74 -21.18 -1.34
#